data_d0f5950f8aaeaad69b00d42468ca61db
#
_entry.id   d0f5950f8aaeaad69b00d42468ca61db
#
_cell.length_a   1.000
_cell.length_b   1.000
_cell.length_c   1.000
_cell.angle_alpha   90.00
_cell.angle_beta   90.00
_cell.angle_gamma   90.00
#
_symmetry.space_group_name_H-M   'P 1'
#
loop_
_entity.id
_entity.type
_entity.pdbx_description
1 polymer ?
#
loop_
_entity_poly.entity_id
_entity_poly.type
_entity_poly.pdbx_seq_one_letter_code
_entity_poly.pdbx_strand_id
1 'polypeptide(L)'
;MGVMQVPGRVLFAAAARLLPGRHEAPAVFLLQGAGLAVLAATTSVPGVVAAVCLFGMGNGMATLVRATAIADAYGSAFYGSIAGVAATCATAARAVAPVAAAGAYVAFNGYEPLLWLLVVGSLLAAVSAWVAHERFATLFGA
;
A
#
# COMPACT_ATOMS: atom_id res chain seq x y z
N MET A 1 2.09 -13.48 8.58
CA MET A 1 1.75 -12.09 8.19
C MET A 1 0.31 -11.69 8.51
N GLY A 2 -0.69 -12.61 8.53
CA GLY A 2 -2.09 -12.27 8.80
C GLY A 2 -2.39 -11.63 10.16
N VAL A 3 -1.70 -12.02 11.22
CA VAL A 3 -1.96 -11.52 12.57
C VAL A 3 -1.67 -10.02 12.71
N MET A 4 -0.64 -9.50 12.02
CA MET A 4 -0.28 -8.08 12.06
C MET A 4 -1.20 -7.19 11.20
N GLN A 5 -2.08 -7.78 10.37
CA GLN A 5 -3.10 -7.01 9.64
C GLN A 5 -4.28 -6.59 10.53
N VAL A 6 -4.54 -7.32 11.62
CA VAL A 6 -5.65 -7.02 12.53
C VAL A 6 -5.44 -5.69 13.27
N PRO A 7 -4.27 -5.42 13.89
CA PRO A 7 -3.98 -4.11 14.47
C PRO A 7 -4.07 -2.96 13.45
N GLY A 8 -3.62 -3.20 12.22
CA GLY A 8 -3.71 -2.20 11.14
C GLY A 8 -5.16 -1.81 10.81
N ARG A 9 -6.09 -2.76 10.80
CA ARG A 9 -7.51 -2.48 10.55
C ARG A 9 -8.17 -1.70 11.70
N VAL A 10 -7.80 -2.02 12.94
CA VAL A 10 -8.30 -1.28 14.13
C VAL A 10 -7.76 0.15 14.15
N LEU A 11 -6.47 0.31 13.85
CA LEU A 11 -5.84 1.64 13.73
C LEU A 11 -6.42 2.44 12.56
N PHE A 12 -6.76 1.79 11.45
CA PHE A 12 -7.45 2.46 10.34
C PHE A 12 -8.81 3.00 10.78
N ALA A 13 -9.61 2.21 11.48
CA ALA A 13 -10.92 2.67 11.95
C ALA A 13 -10.81 3.88 12.92
N ALA A 14 -9.71 3.98 13.65
CA ALA A 14 -9.40 5.15 14.48
C ALA A 14 -8.85 6.32 13.65
N ALA A 15 -7.96 6.05 12.70
CA ALA A 15 -7.34 7.06 11.84
C ALA A 15 -8.32 7.65 10.83
N ALA A 16 -9.24 6.86 10.27
CA ALA A 16 -10.29 7.31 9.37
C ALA A 16 -11.24 8.34 9.99
N ARG A 17 -11.33 8.38 11.32
CA ARG A 17 -12.09 9.40 12.04
C ARG A 17 -11.32 10.72 12.18
N LEU A 18 -9.99 10.70 12.03
CA LEU A 18 -9.10 11.83 12.26
C LEU A 18 -8.53 12.40 10.96
N LEU A 19 -8.42 11.57 9.91
CA LEU A 19 -7.88 11.96 8.61
C LEU A 19 -9.03 12.22 7.63
N PRO A 20 -9.05 13.36 6.95
CA PRO A 20 -9.94 13.55 5.79
C PRO A 20 -9.67 12.46 4.75
N GLY A 21 -10.71 11.89 4.13
CA GLY A 21 -10.61 10.77 3.19
C GLY A 21 -9.57 10.92 2.08
N ARG A 22 -9.27 12.18 1.69
CA ARG A 22 -8.21 12.50 0.70
C ARG A 22 -6.80 12.07 1.11
N HIS A 23 -6.52 11.91 2.40
CA HIS A 23 -5.20 11.58 2.93
C HIS A 23 -5.03 10.09 3.25
N GLU A 24 -6.11 9.31 3.22
CA GLU A 24 -6.08 7.90 3.61
C GLU A 24 -5.19 7.05 2.69
N ALA A 25 -5.37 7.15 1.38
CA ALA A 25 -4.58 6.37 0.41
C ALA A 25 -3.09 6.77 0.41
N PRO A 26 -2.70 8.05 0.34
CA PRO A 26 -1.30 8.45 0.47
C PRO A 26 -0.67 8.01 1.80
N ALA A 27 -1.37 8.14 2.93
CA ALA A 27 -0.87 7.76 4.25
C ALA A 27 -0.53 6.25 4.32
N VAL A 28 -1.36 5.41 3.72
CA VAL A 28 -1.11 3.96 3.67
C VAL A 28 0.17 3.63 2.90
N PHE A 29 0.38 4.24 1.73
CA PHE A 29 1.59 4.01 0.94
C PHE A 29 2.84 4.58 1.62
N LEU A 30 2.73 5.72 2.30
CA LEU A 30 3.82 6.29 3.10
C LEU A 30 4.19 5.37 4.27
N LEU A 31 3.20 4.79 4.96
CA LEU A 31 3.43 3.85 6.05
C LEU A 31 4.12 2.57 5.56
N GLN A 32 3.71 2.04 4.40
CA GLN A 32 4.37 0.89 3.77
C GLN A 32 5.81 1.24 3.35
N GLY A 33 6.00 2.40 2.73
CA GLY A 33 7.32 2.90 2.34
C GLY A 33 8.25 3.08 3.54
N ALA A 34 7.74 3.65 4.65
CA ALA A 34 8.49 3.78 5.89
C ALA A 34 8.90 2.42 6.47
N GLY A 35 7.99 1.44 6.49
CA GLY A 35 8.32 0.08 6.90
C GLY A 35 9.43 -0.56 6.06
N LEU A 36 9.37 -0.41 4.74
CA LEU A 36 10.41 -0.90 3.83
C LEU A 36 11.74 -0.16 4.01
N ALA A 37 11.72 1.16 4.23
CA ALA A 37 12.91 1.96 4.47
C ALA A 37 13.61 1.56 5.78
N VAL A 38 12.84 1.35 6.85
CA VAL A 38 13.36 0.83 8.12
C VAL A 38 13.98 -0.55 7.91
N LEU A 39 13.34 -1.43 7.13
CA LEU A 39 13.85 -2.76 6.83
C LEU A 39 15.16 -2.69 6.03
N ALA A 40 15.27 -1.78 5.08
CA ALA A 40 16.48 -1.59 4.27
C ALA A 40 17.65 -1.00 5.09
N ALA A 41 17.33 -0.14 6.07
CA ALA A 41 18.35 0.56 6.87
C ALA A 41 18.79 -0.18 8.14
N THR A 42 18.09 -1.25 8.53
CA THR A 42 18.37 -1.92 9.82
C THR A 42 18.77 -3.39 9.65
N THR A 43 19.74 -3.80 10.46
CA THR A 43 20.13 -5.21 10.62
C THR A 43 19.79 -5.76 12.01
N SER A 44 19.24 -4.90 12.89
CA SER A 44 18.89 -5.28 14.26
C SER A 44 17.53 -5.99 14.32
N VAL A 45 17.42 -7.01 15.18
CA VAL A 45 16.15 -7.75 15.36
C VAL A 45 14.97 -6.83 15.73
N PRO A 46 15.10 -5.89 16.69
CA PRO A 46 13.99 -4.97 17.01
C PRO A 46 13.60 -4.10 15.82
N GLY A 47 14.57 -3.64 15.03
CA GLY A 47 14.30 -2.85 13.82
C GLY A 47 13.55 -3.63 12.75
N VAL A 48 13.91 -4.88 12.52
CA VAL A 48 13.18 -5.77 11.60
C VAL A 48 11.74 -6.00 12.08
N VAL A 49 11.54 -6.22 13.38
CA VAL A 49 10.19 -6.37 13.95
C VAL A 49 9.38 -5.09 13.76
N ALA A 50 9.94 -3.93 14.02
CA ALA A 50 9.28 -2.64 13.80
C ALA A 50 8.90 -2.43 12.32
N ALA A 51 9.82 -2.73 11.39
CA ALA A 51 9.59 -2.66 9.95
C ALA A 51 8.42 -3.56 9.50
N VAL A 52 8.41 -4.82 9.97
CA VAL A 52 7.33 -5.78 9.66
C VAL A 52 5.99 -5.32 10.24
N CYS A 53 5.98 -4.74 11.44
CA CYS A 53 4.77 -4.17 12.04
C CYS A 53 4.24 -3.00 11.21
N LEU A 54 5.08 -2.04 10.87
CA LEU A 54 4.70 -0.87 10.05
C LEU A 54 4.16 -1.28 8.69
N PHE A 55 4.88 -2.15 8.00
CA PHE A 55 4.45 -2.66 6.69
C PHE A 55 3.16 -3.47 6.78
N GLY A 56 3.02 -4.32 7.81
CA GLY A 56 1.83 -5.14 8.05
C GLY A 56 0.60 -4.27 8.34
N MET A 57 0.74 -3.22 9.13
CA MET A 57 -0.32 -2.24 9.39
C MET A 57 -0.75 -1.53 8.11
N GLY A 58 0.20 -1.01 7.34
CA GLY A 58 -0.09 -0.38 6.05
C GLY A 58 -0.82 -1.32 5.08
N ASN A 59 -0.38 -2.58 4.98
CA ASN A 59 -1.02 -3.58 4.14
C ASN A 59 -2.45 -3.93 4.61
N GLY A 60 -2.70 -3.94 5.92
CA GLY A 60 -4.03 -4.12 6.49
C GLY A 60 -4.98 -2.97 6.13
N MET A 61 -4.49 -1.73 6.20
CA MET A 61 -5.25 -0.53 5.82
C MET A 61 -5.51 -0.47 4.31
N ALA A 62 -4.54 -0.84 3.47
CA ALA A 62 -4.64 -0.79 2.01
C ALA A 62 -5.86 -1.53 1.44
N THR A 63 -6.28 -2.62 2.07
CA THR A 63 -7.44 -3.40 1.65
C THR A 63 -8.75 -2.64 1.87
N LEU A 64 -8.85 -1.88 2.94
CA LEU A 64 -10.04 -1.08 3.28
C LEU A 64 -10.10 0.18 2.39
N VAL A 65 -8.98 0.91 2.28
CA VAL A 65 -8.86 2.10 1.42
C VAL A 65 -9.20 1.78 -0.03
N ARG A 66 -8.77 0.63 -0.55
CA ARG A 66 -9.15 0.21 -1.90
C ARG A 66 -10.65 0.02 -2.04
N ALA A 67 -11.29 -0.62 -1.06
CA ALA A 67 -12.72 -0.88 -1.11
C ALA A 67 -13.53 0.41 -1.03
N THR A 68 -13.19 1.34 -0.15
CA THR A 68 -13.84 2.65 -0.05
C THR A 68 -13.60 3.48 -1.30
N ALA A 69 -12.37 3.57 -1.79
CA ALA A 69 -12.03 4.35 -2.99
C ALA A 69 -12.79 3.90 -4.25
N ILE A 70 -12.98 2.59 -4.44
CA ILE A 70 -13.77 2.07 -5.58
C ILE A 70 -15.26 2.40 -5.39
N ALA A 71 -15.78 2.26 -4.17
CA ALA A 71 -17.18 2.55 -3.87
C ALA A 71 -17.51 4.04 -4.06
N ASP A 72 -16.62 4.91 -3.61
CA ASP A 72 -16.79 6.37 -3.69
C ASP A 72 -16.66 6.88 -5.13
N ALA A 73 -15.72 6.31 -5.92
CA ALA A 73 -15.46 6.77 -7.28
C ALA A 73 -16.50 6.27 -8.30
N TYR A 74 -17.03 5.05 -8.14
CA TYR A 74 -17.86 4.40 -9.17
C TYR A 74 -19.26 4.00 -8.70
N GLY A 75 -19.56 4.21 -7.42
CA GLY A 75 -20.84 3.81 -6.83
C GLY A 75 -21.02 2.29 -6.71
N SER A 76 -22.15 1.87 -6.16
CA SER A 76 -22.42 0.45 -5.89
C SER A 76 -22.75 -0.36 -7.15
N ALA A 77 -23.24 0.27 -8.21
CA ALA A 77 -23.75 -0.42 -9.41
C ALA A 77 -22.62 -1.17 -10.19
N PHE A 78 -21.43 -0.61 -10.27
CA PHE A 78 -20.29 -1.17 -11.02
C PHE A 78 -19.16 -1.68 -10.13
N TYR A 79 -19.34 -1.60 -8.80
CA TYR A 79 -18.32 -1.98 -7.82
C TYR A 79 -17.75 -3.38 -8.06
N GLY A 80 -18.61 -4.38 -8.29
CA GLY A 80 -18.18 -5.78 -8.46
C GLY A 80 -17.28 -5.99 -9.66
N SER A 81 -17.61 -5.38 -10.82
CA SER A 81 -16.82 -5.52 -12.04
C SER A 81 -15.46 -4.84 -11.92
N ILE A 82 -15.43 -3.62 -11.39
CA ILE A 82 -14.19 -2.82 -11.24
C ILE A 82 -13.29 -3.44 -10.17
N ALA A 83 -13.86 -3.82 -9.04
CA ALA A 83 -13.12 -4.51 -7.96
C ALA A 83 -12.56 -5.86 -8.44
N GLY A 84 -13.31 -6.60 -9.28
CA GLY A 84 -12.88 -7.86 -9.87
C GLY A 84 -11.67 -7.69 -10.79
N VAL A 85 -11.70 -6.71 -11.70
CA VAL A 85 -10.55 -6.41 -12.59
C VAL A 85 -9.33 -5.99 -11.75
N ALA A 86 -9.52 -5.09 -10.79
CA ALA A 86 -8.43 -4.64 -9.92
C ALA A 86 -7.85 -5.79 -9.08
N ALA A 87 -8.69 -6.71 -8.59
CA ALA A 87 -8.24 -7.89 -7.86
C ALA A 87 -7.46 -8.87 -8.76
N THR A 88 -7.88 -9.05 -10.01
CA THR A 88 -7.18 -9.90 -10.99
C THR A 88 -5.79 -9.36 -11.28
N CYS A 89 -5.66 -8.05 -11.56
CA CYS A 89 -4.37 -7.41 -11.76
C CYS A 89 -3.45 -7.54 -10.53
N ALA A 90 -4.00 -7.33 -9.34
CA ALA A 90 -3.24 -7.46 -8.10
C ALA A 90 -2.79 -8.91 -7.84
N THR A 91 -3.63 -9.89 -8.17
CA THR A 91 -3.30 -11.31 -8.02
C THR A 91 -2.22 -11.74 -9.01
N ALA A 92 -2.32 -11.30 -10.27
CA ALA A 92 -1.30 -11.55 -11.29
C ALA A 92 0.05 -10.95 -10.88
N ALA A 93 0.07 -9.71 -10.39
CA ALA A 93 1.28 -9.07 -9.87
C ALA A 93 1.89 -9.85 -8.69
N ARG A 94 1.06 -10.34 -7.76
CA ARG A 94 1.52 -11.16 -6.63
C ARG A 94 2.09 -12.51 -7.07
N ALA A 95 1.55 -13.12 -8.12
CA ALA A 95 2.06 -14.38 -8.66
C ALA A 95 3.45 -14.20 -9.30
N VAL A 96 3.70 -13.07 -9.96
CA VAL A 96 4.99 -12.76 -10.60
C VAL A 96 6.02 -12.25 -9.58
N ALA A 97 5.60 -11.63 -8.48
CA ALA A 97 6.47 -10.98 -7.51
C ALA A 97 7.62 -11.86 -6.98
N PRO A 98 7.42 -13.15 -6.61
CA PRO A 98 8.52 -13.98 -6.12
C PRO A 98 9.61 -14.23 -7.18
N VAL A 99 9.21 -14.43 -8.43
CA VAL A 99 10.13 -14.66 -9.54
C VAL A 99 10.91 -13.37 -9.85
N ALA A 100 10.21 -12.24 -9.89
CA ALA A 100 10.83 -10.93 -10.09
C ALA A 100 11.82 -10.59 -8.96
N ALA A 101 11.45 -10.89 -7.70
CA ALA A 101 12.33 -10.68 -6.55
C ALA A 101 13.60 -11.57 -6.59
N ALA A 102 13.45 -12.83 -7.00
CA ALA A 102 14.59 -13.73 -7.16
C ALA A 102 15.52 -13.27 -8.29
N GLY A 103 14.97 -12.85 -9.43
CA GLY A 103 15.73 -12.29 -10.53
C GLY A 103 16.48 -11.01 -10.14
N ALA A 104 15.81 -10.11 -9.42
CA ALA A 104 16.42 -8.89 -8.91
C ALA A 104 17.55 -9.19 -7.90
N TYR A 105 17.35 -10.17 -7.00
CA TYR A 105 18.40 -10.60 -6.08
C TYR A 105 19.68 -11.05 -6.81
N VAL A 106 19.52 -11.86 -7.87
CA VAL A 106 20.65 -12.33 -8.68
C VAL A 106 21.32 -11.17 -9.42
N ALA A 107 20.52 -10.27 -10.01
CA ALA A 107 21.04 -9.16 -10.79
C ALA A 107 21.78 -8.11 -9.94
N PHE A 108 21.33 -7.86 -8.72
CA PHE A 108 21.89 -6.84 -7.83
C PHE A 108 22.80 -7.39 -6.74
N ASN A 109 23.03 -8.71 -6.68
CA ASN A 109 23.81 -9.38 -5.65
C ASN A 109 23.35 -9.08 -4.21
N GLY A 110 22.05 -8.86 -4.00
CA GLY A 110 21.51 -8.60 -2.66
C GLY A 110 20.07 -8.10 -2.66
N TYR A 111 19.47 -8.06 -1.47
CA TYR A 111 18.10 -7.57 -1.28
C TYR A 111 18.02 -6.05 -1.05
N GLU A 112 19.13 -5.41 -0.69
CA GLU A 112 19.12 -3.98 -0.34
C GLU A 112 18.66 -3.08 -1.49
N PRO A 113 19.18 -3.21 -2.74
CA PRO A 113 18.70 -2.42 -3.85
C PRO A 113 17.23 -2.68 -4.19
N LEU A 114 16.77 -3.94 -4.01
CA LEU A 114 15.37 -4.29 -4.21
C LEU A 114 14.47 -3.60 -3.19
N LEU A 115 14.86 -3.54 -1.92
CA LEU A 115 14.11 -2.85 -0.88
C LEU A 115 14.00 -1.35 -1.17
N TRP A 116 15.08 -0.70 -1.59
CA TRP A 116 15.07 0.71 -1.98
C TRP A 116 14.19 0.96 -3.20
N LEU A 117 14.19 0.07 -4.18
CA LEU A 117 13.30 0.15 -5.34
C LEU A 117 11.82 0.06 -4.92
N LEU A 118 11.50 -0.80 -3.96
CA LEU A 118 10.15 -0.89 -3.40
C LEU A 118 9.77 0.36 -2.58
N VAL A 119 10.71 0.99 -1.87
CA VAL A 119 10.50 2.28 -1.20
C VAL A 119 10.12 3.35 -2.21
N VAL A 120 10.90 3.48 -3.28
CA VAL A 120 10.62 4.45 -4.37
C VAL A 120 9.25 4.15 -4.99
N GLY A 121 8.94 2.90 -5.27
CA GLY A 121 7.62 2.49 -5.78
C GLY A 121 6.47 2.88 -4.84
N SER A 122 6.65 2.74 -3.54
CA SER A 122 5.66 3.15 -2.53
C SER A 122 5.47 4.67 -2.51
N LEU A 123 6.54 5.44 -2.63
CA LEU A 123 6.46 6.90 -2.71
C LEU A 123 5.77 7.38 -3.98
N LEU A 124 6.08 6.77 -5.12
CA LEU A 124 5.40 7.06 -6.38
C LEU A 124 3.90 6.72 -6.31
N ALA A 125 3.55 5.60 -5.66
CA ALA A 125 2.15 5.24 -5.43
C ALA A 125 1.44 6.25 -4.51
N ALA A 126 2.11 6.76 -3.46
CA ALA A 126 1.57 7.80 -2.59
C ALA A 126 1.29 9.10 -3.36
N VAL A 127 2.25 9.54 -4.18
CA VAL A 127 2.09 10.75 -5.02
C VAL A 127 0.98 10.56 -6.04
N SER A 128 0.92 9.39 -6.70
CA SER A 128 -0.12 9.08 -7.68
C SER A 128 -1.52 9.09 -7.05
N ALA A 129 -1.65 8.54 -5.85
CA ALA A 129 -2.91 8.54 -5.10
C ALA A 129 -3.35 9.96 -4.72
N TRP A 130 -2.40 10.81 -4.32
CA TRP A 130 -2.67 12.22 -4.04
C TRP A 130 -3.16 12.97 -5.27
N VAL A 131 -2.43 12.89 -6.37
CA VAL A 131 -2.76 13.58 -7.63
C VAL A 131 -4.09 13.09 -8.20
N ALA A 132 -4.36 11.78 -8.12
CA ALA A 132 -5.63 11.22 -8.57
C ALA A 132 -6.81 11.82 -7.81
N HIS A 133 -6.68 11.95 -6.49
CA HIS A 133 -7.74 12.52 -5.66
C HIS A 133 -8.01 14.00 -5.99
N GLU A 134 -6.97 14.82 -6.17
CA GLU A 134 -7.12 16.22 -6.55
C GLU A 134 -7.81 16.39 -7.91
N ARG A 135 -7.47 15.54 -8.88
CA ARG A 135 -8.10 15.58 -10.20
C ARG A 135 -9.59 15.16 -10.15
N PHE A 136 -9.94 14.17 -9.35
CA PHE A 136 -11.32 13.78 -9.15
C PHE A 136 -12.14 14.90 -8.50
N ALA A 137 -11.62 15.55 -7.48
CA ALA A 137 -12.28 16.68 -6.82
C ALA A 137 -12.52 17.85 -7.79
N THR A 138 -11.60 18.14 -8.70
CA THR A 138 -11.74 19.21 -9.70
C THR A 138 -12.70 18.87 -10.84
N LEU A 139 -12.85 17.59 -11.20
CA LEU A 139 -13.71 17.16 -12.31
C LEU A 139 -15.17 16.97 -11.90
N PHE A 140 -15.42 16.60 -10.66
CA PHE A 140 -16.77 16.25 -10.18
C PHE A 140 -17.34 17.21 -9.14
N GLY A 141 -16.63 18.30 -8.79
CA GLY A 141 -17.16 19.42 -8.01
C GLY A 141 -17.57 19.06 -6.58
N ALA A 142 -16.86 18.15 -5.93
CA ALA A 142 -17.09 17.79 -4.54
C ALA A 142 -16.22 18.59 -3.59
#